data_ed2971b54c800376063d584bb43dba6d
#
_entry.id   ed2971b54c800376063d584bb43dba6d
#
_cell.length_a   1.000
_cell.length_b   1.000
_cell.length_c   1.000
_cell.angle_alpha   90.00
_cell.angle_beta   90.00
_cell.angle_gamma   90.00
#
_symmetry.space_group_name_H-M   'P 1'
#
loop_
_entity.id
_entity.type
_entity.pdbx_description
1 polymer ?
#
loop_
_entity_poly.entity_id
_entity_poly.type
_entity_poly.pdbx_seq_one_letter_code
_entity_poly.pdbx_strand_id
1 'polypeptide(L)'
;MPGRLTSWKGQELFIEAINMVNIELGYEAFYAVILGSDQGRDLYKKKLIRLSEQYRMSKQLKFIDNCKNMALAYKISDIVVSASIEPEAFGRVAVEAQSMQKSIIASNIGGSNETINDEKTGFLFDAGDAKSLSRKIMKVLSMDESLLKSIGIEGRKNIIKKFNVEKMCLSTYTEYKKLIN
;
A
#
# COMPACT_ATOMS: atom_id res chain seq x y z
N MET A 1 1.65 -3.77 -4.75
CA MET A 1 2.28 -3.46 -3.45
C MET A 1 3.68 -2.93 -3.67
N PRO A 2 3.92 -1.62 -3.57
CA PRO A 2 5.25 -1.04 -3.65
C PRO A 2 5.95 -1.04 -2.28
N GLY A 3 7.28 -1.19 -2.29
CA GLY A 3 8.10 -1.14 -1.08
C GLY A 3 9.37 -1.99 -1.19
N ARG A 4 10.42 -1.58 -0.48
CA ARG A 4 11.65 -2.39 -0.37
C ARG A 4 11.32 -3.79 0.14
N LEU A 5 12.01 -4.81 -0.36
CA LEU A 5 11.83 -6.17 0.13
C LEU A 5 12.50 -6.32 1.49
N THR A 6 11.70 -6.17 2.54
CA THR A 6 12.10 -6.34 3.94
C THR A 6 10.93 -6.95 4.72
N SER A 7 11.21 -7.78 5.72
CA SER A 7 10.16 -8.51 6.47
C SER A 7 9.09 -7.57 7.04
N TRP A 8 9.51 -6.44 7.61
CA TRP A 8 8.58 -5.48 8.23
C TRP A 8 7.66 -4.76 7.24
N LYS A 9 7.94 -4.81 5.91
CA LYS A 9 7.03 -4.29 4.87
C LYS A 9 5.85 -5.23 4.57
N GLY A 10 5.86 -6.45 5.12
CA GLY A 10 4.72 -7.35 5.07
C GLY A 10 4.44 -7.98 3.71
N GLN A 11 5.47 -8.23 2.88
CA GLN A 11 5.26 -8.92 1.61
C GLN A 11 4.75 -10.35 1.80
N GLU A 12 5.19 -11.04 2.86
CA GLU A 12 4.69 -12.38 3.19
C GLU A 12 3.20 -12.32 3.51
N LEU A 13 2.80 -11.39 4.39
CA LEU A 13 1.41 -11.14 4.74
C LEU A 13 0.55 -10.85 3.49
N PHE A 14 1.08 -10.04 2.57
CA PHE A 14 0.40 -9.73 1.31
C PHE A 14 0.20 -10.98 0.45
N ILE A 15 1.23 -11.84 0.32
CA ILE A 15 1.14 -13.10 -0.43
C ILE A 15 0.10 -14.03 0.20
N GLU A 16 0.08 -14.16 1.52
CA GLU A 16 -0.92 -14.95 2.25
C GLU A 16 -2.35 -14.41 2.02
N ALA A 17 -2.53 -13.10 2.11
CA ALA A 17 -3.83 -12.46 1.87
C ALA A 17 -4.32 -12.68 0.44
N ILE A 18 -3.45 -12.54 -0.57
CA ILE A 18 -3.79 -12.82 -1.97
C ILE A 18 -4.18 -14.29 -2.17
N ASN A 19 -3.47 -15.22 -1.52
CA ASN A 19 -3.85 -16.63 -1.59
C ASN A 19 -5.26 -16.86 -1.07
N MET A 20 -5.65 -16.23 0.04
CA MET A 20 -7.03 -16.32 0.55
C MET A 20 -8.05 -15.77 -0.44
N VAL A 21 -7.75 -14.64 -1.09
CA VAL A 21 -8.60 -14.05 -2.14
C VAL A 21 -8.72 -14.99 -3.34
N ASN A 22 -7.61 -15.64 -3.76
CA ASN A 22 -7.62 -16.61 -4.87
C ASN A 22 -8.47 -17.85 -4.58
N ILE A 23 -8.46 -18.34 -3.35
CA ILE A 23 -9.29 -19.48 -2.94
C ILE A 23 -10.78 -19.15 -3.11
N GLU A 24 -11.17 -17.90 -2.87
CA GLU A 24 -12.56 -17.45 -2.92
C GLU A 24 -13.00 -17.00 -4.31
N LEU A 25 -12.16 -16.26 -5.04
CA LEU A 25 -12.50 -15.67 -6.34
C LEU A 25 -11.95 -16.44 -7.55
N GLY A 26 -11.01 -17.36 -7.34
CA GLY A 26 -10.26 -18.05 -8.40
C GLY A 26 -8.95 -17.34 -8.80
N TYR A 27 -7.99 -18.12 -9.29
CA TYR A 27 -6.62 -17.68 -9.56
C TYR A 27 -6.45 -16.74 -10.76
N GLU A 28 -7.48 -16.54 -11.57
CA GLU A 28 -7.43 -15.66 -12.74
C GLU A 28 -8.19 -14.34 -12.55
N ALA A 29 -8.75 -14.10 -11.35
CA ALA A 29 -9.59 -12.95 -11.07
C ALA A 29 -8.80 -11.61 -11.08
N PHE A 30 -7.51 -11.63 -10.79
CA PHE A 30 -6.67 -10.43 -10.75
C PHE A 30 -5.19 -10.77 -10.90
N TYR A 31 -4.37 -9.75 -11.15
CA TYR A 31 -2.91 -9.83 -11.11
C TYR A 31 -2.37 -9.03 -9.94
N ALA A 32 -1.34 -9.57 -9.28
CA ALA A 32 -0.65 -8.92 -8.18
C ALA A 32 0.80 -8.61 -8.54
N VAL A 33 1.30 -7.47 -8.05
CA VAL A 33 2.68 -7.04 -8.26
C VAL A 33 3.29 -6.62 -6.93
N ILE A 34 4.44 -7.20 -6.61
CA ILE A 34 5.35 -6.70 -5.58
C ILE A 34 6.44 -5.91 -6.29
N LEU A 35 6.53 -4.62 -5.99
CA LEU A 35 7.39 -3.66 -6.66
C LEU A 35 8.40 -3.07 -5.69
N GLY A 36 9.67 -3.42 -5.85
CA GLY A 36 10.75 -2.86 -5.03
C GLY A 36 12.00 -3.72 -4.99
N SER A 37 13.13 -3.07 -4.77
CA SER A 37 14.43 -3.74 -4.70
C SER A 37 14.60 -4.52 -3.38
N ASP A 38 15.29 -5.64 -3.46
CA ASP A 38 15.76 -6.41 -2.32
C ASP A 38 16.97 -5.75 -1.61
N GLN A 39 17.65 -4.83 -2.30
CA GLN A 39 18.85 -4.16 -1.77
C GLN A 39 19.91 -5.15 -1.27
N GLY A 40 20.13 -6.25 -2.01
CA GLY A 40 21.04 -7.33 -1.64
C GLY A 40 20.50 -8.34 -0.61
N ARG A 41 19.19 -8.31 -0.33
CA ARG A 41 18.53 -9.29 0.56
C ARG A 41 17.99 -10.49 -0.21
N ASP A 42 18.85 -11.12 -1.01
CA ASP A 42 18.48 -12.22 -1.91
C ASP A 42 17.75 -13.36 -1.21
N LEU A 43 18.12 -13.68 0.04
CA LEU A 43 17.47 -14.75 0.79
C LEU A 43 16.00 -14.45 1.06
N TYR A 44 15.67 -13.20 1.39
CA TYR A 44 14.29 -12.80 1.61
C TYR A 44 13.46 -12.82 0.32
N LYS A 45 14.02 -12.31 -0.77
CA LYS A 45 13.39 -12.40 -2.10
C LYS A 45 13.12 -13.85 -2.51
N LYS A 46 14.11 -14.74 -2.35
CA LYS A 46 13.95 -16.18 -2.62
C LYS A 46 12.86 -16.80 -1.75
N LYS A 47 12.75 -16.40 -0.48
CA LYS A 47 11.67 -16.86 0.42
C LYS A 47 10.30 -16.45 -0.12
N LEU A 48 10.12 -15.19 -0.53
CA LEU A 48 8.85 -14.71 -1.10
C LEU A 48 8.48 -15.44 -2.39
N ILE A 49 9.44 -15.70 -3.28
CA ILE A 49 9.22 -16.45 -4.51
C ILE A 49 8.75 -17.88 -4.19
N ARG A 50 9.45 -18.60 -3.30
CA ARG A 50 9.05 -19.95 -2.88
C ARG A 50 7.65 -19.96 -2.26
N LEU A 51 7.29 -18.97 -1.44
CA LEU A 51 5.97 -18.85 -0.85
C LEU A 51 4.90 -18.68 -1.94
N SER A 52 5.17 -17.86 -2.96
CA SER A 52 4.25 -17.68 -4.09
C SER A 52 4.09 -18.96 -4.94
N GLU A 53 5.15 -19.76 -5.07
CA GLU A 53 5.13 -21.05 -5.76
C GLU A 53 4.32 -22.09 -4.97
N GLN A 54 4.49 -22.16 -3.66
CA GLN A 54 3.70 -23.02 -2.77
C GLN A 54 2.20 -22.76 -2.89
N TYR A 55 1.82 -21.50 -3.04
CA TYR A 55 0.43 -21.08 -3.28
C TYR A 55 0.01 -21.08 -4.75
N ARG A 56 0.83 -21.64 -5.66
CA ARG A 56 0.55 -21.74 -7.11
C ARG A 56 0.28 -20.41 -7.80
N MET A 57 0.89 -19.32 -7.30
CA MET A 57 0.66 -17.95 -7.80
C MET A 57 1.73 -17.44 -8.79
N SER A 58 2.62 -18.29 -9.30
CA SER A 58 3.75 -17.88 -10.16
C SER A 58 3.34 -17.15 -11.45
N LYS A 59 2.15 -17.44 -11.97
CA LYS A 59 1.60 -16.74 -13.14
C LYS A 59 0.97 -15.40 -12.78
N GLN A 60 0.33 -15.31 -11.63
CA GLN A 60 -0.49 -14.20 -11.18
C GLN A 60 0.32 -13.13 -10.41
N LEU A 61 1.26 -13.55 -9.56
CA LEU A 61 2.10 -12.66 -8.77
C LEU A 61 3.43 -12.39 -9.49
N LYS A 62 3.74 -11.12 -9.71
CA LYS A 62 4.99 -10.69 -10.33
C LYS A 62 5.84 -9.89 -9.36
N PHE A 63 7.15 -10.13 -9.40
CA PHE A 63 8.15 -9.36 -8.67
C PHE A 63 8.87 -8.44 -9.64
N ILE A 64 8.85 -7.14 -9.39
CA ILE A 64 9.52 -6.11 -10.19
C ILE A 64 10.50 -5.36 -9.28
N ASP A 65 11.79 -5.40 -9.59
CA ASP A 65 12.83 -4.88 -8.70
C ASP A 65 12.80 -3.37 -8.57
N ASN A 66 12.92 -2.63 -9.65
CA ASN A 66 12.97 -1.17 -9.62
C ASN A 66 12.02 -0.57 -10.66
N CYS A 67 11.29 0.43 -10.22
CA CYS A 67 10.51 1.28 -11.11
C CYS A 67 10.97 2.74 -10.95
N LYS A 68 11.54 3.30 -12.01
CA LYS A 68 11.95 4.71 -12.02
C LYS A 68 10.74 5.67 -12.07
N ASN A 69 9.62 5.20 -12.62
CA ASN A 69 8.40 6.00 -12.75
C ASN A 69 7.29 5.43 -11.85
N MET A 70 7.35 5.75 -10.57
CA MET A 70 6.33 5.32 -9.61
C MET A 70 4.94 5.89 -9.93
N ALA A 71 4.86 7.08 -10.50
CA ALA A 71 3.57 7.65 -10.91
C ALA A 71 2.87 6.77 -11.94
N LEU A 72 3.62 6.21 -12.91
CA LEU A 72 3.08 5.25 -13.87
C LEU A 72 2.61 3.97 -13.17
N ALA A 73 3.40 3.43 -12.26
CA ALA A 73 3.03 2.23 -11.51
C ALA A 73 1.72 2.42 -10.73
N TYR A 74 1.55 3.55 -10.06
CA TYR A 74 0.28 3.90 -9.40
C TYR A 74 -0.85 4.09 -10.43
N LYS A 75 -0.58 4.78 -11.54
CA LYS A 75 -1.61 5.06 -12.54
C LYS A 75 -2.25 3.79 -13.13
N ILE A 76 -1.45 2.76 -13.40
CA ILE A 76 -1.94 1.49 -13.97
C ILE A 76 -2.50 0.51 -12.92
N SER A 77 -2.33 0.80 -11.64
CA SER A 77 -2.88 -0.04 -10.56
C SER A 77 -4.34 0.30 -10.31
N ASP A 78 -5.18 -0.71 -10.07
CA ASP A 78 -6.54 -0.52 -9.58
C ASP A 78 -6.55 -0.35 -8.05
N ILE A 79 -5.75 -1.16 -7.36
CA ILE A 79 -5.61 -1.15 -5.91
C ILE A 79 -4.13 -1.06 -5.54
N VAL A 80 -3.78 -0.20 -4.61
CA VAL A 80 -2.46 -0.14 -4.00
C VAL A 80 -2.53 -0.73 -2.59
N VAL A 81 -1.53 -1.52 -2.19
CA VAL A 81 -1.46 -2.11 -0.85
C VAL A 81 -0.16 -1.70 -0.16
N SER A 82 -0.26 -1.30 1.10
CA SER A 82 0.86 -1.05 2.02
C SER A 82 0.66 -1.91 3.28
N ALA A 83 1.34 -3.06 3.34
CA ALA A 83 1.09 -4.09 4.35
C ALA A 83 2.14 -4.11 5.47
N SER A 84 2.74 -2.97 5.80
CA SER A 84 3.78 -2.89 6.84
C SER A 84 3.29 -3.46 8.17
N ILE A 85 4.09 -4.32 8.79
CA ILE A 85 3.79 -4.93 10.09
C ILE A 85 4.41 -4.17 11.27
N GLU A 86 5.26 -3.19 10.96
CA GLU A 86 5.82 -2.24 11.91
C GLU A 86 5.41 -0.82 11.54
N PRO A 87 5.31 0.12 12.52
CA PRO A 87 4.89 1.49 12.27
C PRO A 87 5.84 2.23 11.30
N GLU A 88 5.29 2.80 10.25
CA GLU A 88 6.00 3.77 9.42
C GLU A 88 5.78 5.18 9.97
N ALA A 89 6.83 6.00 9.97
CA ALA A 89 6.73 7.37 10.46
C ALA A 89 5.72 8.21 9.67
N PHE A 90 5.65 8.03 8.34
CA PHE A 90 4.75 8.79 7.48
C PHE A 90 3.91 7.94 6.52
N GLY A 91 4.43 6.81 6.02
CA GLY A 91 3.71 5.95 5.08
C GLY A 91 3.62 6.54 3.67
N ARG A 92 4.74 6.85 3.04
CA ARG A 92 4.81 7.47 1.71
C ARG A 92 3.94 6.79 0.66
N VAL A 93 3.87 5.46 0.67
CA VAL A 93 3.05 4.68 -0.28
C VAL A 93 1.58 5.09 -0.21
N ALA A 94 1.05 5.29 0.99
CA ALA A 94 -0.33 5.71 1.18
C ALA A 94 -0.59 7.12 0.63
N VAL A 95 0.33 8.05 0.89
CA VAL A 95 0.24 9.43 0.39
C VAL A 95 0.37 9.49 -1.13
N GLU A 96 1.33 8.77 -1.69
CA GLU A 96 1.57 8.71 -3.13
C GLU A 96 0.37 8.11 -3.88
N ALA A 97 -0.20 7.00 -3.38
CA ALA A 97 -1.40 6.37 -3.96
C ALA A 97 -2.61 7.31 -3.94
N GLN A 98 -2.90 7.94 -2.80
CA GLN A 98 -3.97 8.93 -2.67
C GLN A 98 -3.73 10.15 -3.60
N SER A 99 -2.48 10.63 -3.71
CA SER A 99 -2.14 11.73 -4.63
C SER A 99 -2.43 11.38 -6.09
N MET A 100 -2.37 10.10 -6.45
CA MET A 100 -2.70 9.56 -7.77
C MET A 100 -4.17 9.15 -7.91
N GLN A 101 -5.02 9.48 -6.94
CA GLN A 101 -6.44 9.11 -6.87
C GLN A 101 -6.67 7.59 -6.90
N LYS A 102 -5.75 6.81 -6.32
CA LYS A 102 -5.86 5.35 -6.28
C LYS A 102 -6.39 4.87 -4.95
N SER A 103 -7.21 3.82 -5.00
CA SER A 103 -7.64 3.11 -3.81
C SER A 103 -6.43 2.50 -3.11
N ILE A 104 -6.21 2.89 -1.86
CA ILE A 104 -5.15 2.37 -1.00
C ILE A 104 -5.74 1.50 0.10
N ILE A 105 -5.17 0.34 0.32
CA ILE A 105 -5.40 -0.50 1.49
C ILE A 105 -4.10 -0.51 2.30
N ALA A 106 -4.13 -0.04 3.53
CA ALA A 106 -2.94 0.04 4.37
C ALA A 106 -3.16 -0.57 5.76
N SER A 107 -2.07 -1.01 6.39
CA SER A 107 -2.09 -1.45 7.78
C SER A 107 -2.52 -0.30 8.69
N ASN A 108 -3.41 -0.58 9.64
CA ASN A 108 -3.88 0.37 10.66
C ASN A 108 -2.81 0.60 11.74
N ILE A 109 -1.67 1.20 11.34
CA ILE A 109 -0.50 1.38 12.20
C ILE A 109 0.35 2.57 11.72
N GLY A 110 0.91 3.32 12.66
CA GLY A 110 1.83 4.43 12.36
C GLY A 110 1.19 5.52 11.48
N GLY A 111 1.96 6.09 10.56
CA GLY A 111 1.54 7.19 9.70
C GLY A 111 0.32 6.92 8.80
N SER A 112 -0.04 5.64 8.58
CA SER A 112 -1.26 5.30 7.84
C SER A 112 -2.51 5.84 8.53
N ASN A 113 -2.54 5.85 9.88
CA ASN A 113 -3.68 6.34 10.67
C ASN A 113 -3.87 7.86 10.55
N GLU A 114 -2.82 8.59 10.21
CA GLU A 114 -2.88 10.04 10.02
C GLU A 114 -3.23 10.41 8.58
N THR A 115 -2.81 9.58 7.64
CA THR A 115 -2.92 9.86 6.21
C THR A 115 -4.19 9.31 5.57
N ILE A 116 -4.82 8.29 6.18
CA ILE A 116 -6.02 7.62 5.67
C ILE A 116 -7.18 7.80 6.64
N ASN A 117 -8.31 8.29 6.14
CA ASN A 117 -9.60 8.18 6.82
C ASN A 117 -10.29 6.92 6.29
N ASP A 118 -10.41 5.88 7.12
CA ASP A 118 -10.94 4.57 6.70
C ASP A 118 -12.29 4.70 6.00
N GLU A 119 -12.42 4.00 4.88
CA GLU A 119 -13.59 3.95 3.99
C GLU A 119 -13.95 5.28 3.28
N LYS A 120 -13.24 6.38 3.58
CA LYS A 120 -13.46 7.70 2.96
C LYS A 120 -12.35 8.11 2.00
N THR A 121 -11.09 7.87 2.36
CA THR A 121 -9.93 8.25 1.55
C THR A 121 -9.02 7.07 1.21
N GLY A 122 -9.38 5.90 1.65
CA GLY A 122 -8.70 4.62 1.53
C GLY A 122 -9.24 3.64 2.55
N PHE A 123 -8.58 2.53 2.74
CA PHE A 123 -9.02 1.44 3.60
C PHE A 123 -7.91 1.05 4.57
N LEU A 124 -8.28 0.80 5.82
CA LEU A 124 -7.39 0.31 6.85
C LEU A 124 -7.71 -1.15 7.21
N PHE A 125 -6.69 -1.96 7.45
CA PHE A 125 -6.82 -3.33 7.93
C PHE A 125 -5.94 -3.56 9.16
N ASP A 126 -6.25 -4.58 9.97
CA ASP A 126 -5.52 -4.87 11.20
C ASP A 126 -4.08 -5.31 10.88
N ALA A 127 -3.08 -4.58 11.40
CA ALA A 127 -1.68 -4.83 11.12
C ALA A 127 -1.27 -6.25 11.51
N GLY A 128 -0.56 -6.95 10.62
CA GLY A 128 -0.15 -8.34 10.85
C GLY A 128 -1.23 -9.40 10.58
N ASP A 129 -2.46 -9.01 10.22
CA ASP A 129 -3.56 -9.95 9.95
C ASP A 129 -3.83 -10.10 8.44
N ALA A 130 -3.36 -11.21 7.85
CA ALA A 130 -3.59 -11.52 6.44
C ALA A 130 -5.08 -11.72 6.10
N LYS A 131 -5.88 -12.22 7.05
CA LYS A 131 -7.33 -12.39 6.87
C LYS A 131 -8.05 -11.05 6.85
N SER A 132 -7.64 -10.09 7.69
CA SER A 132 -8.16 -8.73 7.66
C SER A 132 -7.82 -8.06 6.32
N LEU A 133 -6.57 -8.21 5.83
CA LEU A 133 -6.17 -7.70 4.52
C LEU A 133 -6.95 -8.34 3.38
N SER A 134 -7.13 -9.67 3.37
CA SER A 134 -7.88 -10.36 2.31
C SER A 134 -9.33 -9.89 2.24
N ARG A 135 -10.00 -9.71 3.39
CA ARG A 135 -11.36 -9.16 3.45
C ARG A 135 -11.45 -7.75 2.87
N LYS A 136 -10.47 -6.87 3.17
CA LYS A 136 -10.44 -5.52 2.59
C LYS A 136 -10.18 -5.55 1.09
N ILE A 137 -9.31 -6.43 0.60
CA ILE A 137 -9.09 -6.62 -0.85
C ILE A 137 -10.39 -7.08 -1.53
N MET A 138 -11.07 -8.11 -1.02
CA MET A 138 -12.34 -8.59 -1.57
C MET A 138 -13.42 -7.50 -1.55
N LYS A 139 -13.52 -6.75 -0.44
CA LYS A 139 -14.45 -5.62 -0.34
C LYS A 139 -14.18 -4.62 -1.47
N VAL A 140 -12.94 -4.21 -1.68
CA VAL A 140 -12.58 -3.21 -2.71
C VAL A 140 -12.81 -3.77 -4.13
N LEU A 141 -12.50 -5.04 -4.37
CA LEU A 141 -12.75 -5.68 -5.67
C LEU A 141 -14.25 -5.80 -6.02
N SER A 142 -15.13 -5.86 -5.01
CA SER A 142 -16.59 -5.93 -5.20
C SER A 142 -17.28 -4.56 -5.24
N MET A 143 -16.55 -3.46 -5.04
CA MET A 143 -17.13 -2.11 -5.03
C MET A 143 -17.37 -1.58 -6.44
N ASP A 144 -18.40 -0.76 -6.59
CA ASP A 144 -18.65 -0.04 -7.83
C ASP A 144 -17.48 0.90 -8.19
N GLU A 145 -17.12 0.95 -9.46
CA GLU A 145 -16.04 1.79 -9.97
C GLU A 145 -16.26 3.29 -9.63
N SER A 146 -17.50 3.75 -9.69
CA SER A 146 -17.85 5.13 -9.33
C SER A 146 -17.54 5.47 -7.87
N LEU A 147 -17.80 4.52 -6.96
CA LEU A 147 -17.49 4.67 -5.53
C LEU A 147 -15.99 4.66 -5.28
N LEU A 148 -15.26 3.72 -5.90
CA LEU A 148 -13.80 3.67 -5.81
C LEU A 148 -13.16 4.97 -6.32
N LYS A 149 -13.66 5.49 -7.44
CA LYS A 149 -13.20 6.77 -8.00
C LYS A 149 -13.48 7.94 -7.04
N SER A 150 -14.64 7.96 -6.41
CA SER A 150 -14.98 8.97 -5.40
C SER A 150 -14.02 8.93 -4.21
N ILE A 151 -13.72 7.74 -3.67
CA ILE A 151 -12.75 7.54 -2.58
C ILE A 151 -11.36 8.03 -3.01
N GLY A 152 -10.92 7.71 -4.23
CA GLY A 152 -9.64 8.18 -4.76
C GLY A 152 -9.58 9.71 -4.86
N ILE A 153 -10.65 10.36 -5.32
CA ILE A 153 -10.74 11.83 -5.39
C ILE A 153 -10.67 12.45 -3.99
N GLU A 154 -11.41 11.92 -3.04
CA GLU A 154 -11.37 12.39 -1.64
C GLU A 154 -10.00 12.15 -1.01
N GLY A 155 -9.36 11.01 -1.29
CA GLY A 155 -7.98 10.74 -0.88
C GLY A 155 -7.02 11.82 -1.36
N ARG A 156 -7.07 12.18 -2.64
CA ARG A 156 -6.24 13.24 -3.20
C ARG A 156 -6.50 14.60 -2.54
N LYS A 157 -7.77 14.98 -2.34
CA LYS A 157 -8.13 16.22 -1.67
C LYS A 157 -7.56 16.28 -0.24
N ASN A 158 -7.66 15.17 0.50
CA ASN A 158 -7.11 15.06 1.84
C ASN A 158 -5.59 15.29 1.87
N ILE A 159 -4.86 14.64 0.94
CA ILE A 159 -3.40 14.76 0.86
C ILE A 159 -2.97 16.19 0.48
N ILE A 160 -3.57 16.77 -0.55
CA ILE A 160 -3.26 18.15 -0.99
C ILE A 160 -3.54 19.13 0.15
N LYS A 161 -4.62 18.95 0.89
CA LYS A 161 -4.99 19.83 2.00
C LYS A 161 -4.04 19.71 3.20
N LYS A 162 -3.57 18.50 3.54
CA LYS A 162 -2.85 18.24 4.80
C LYS A 162 -1.34 18.12 4.65
N PHE A 163 -0.85 17.55 3.54
CA PHE A 163 0.52 17.06 3.39
C PHE A 163 1.22 17.66 2.16
N ASN A 164 1.15 18.97 1.99
CA ASN A 164 1.89 19.67 0.95
C ASN A 164 3.22 20.26 1.48
N VAL A 165 4.11 20.60 0.56
CA VAL A 165 5.45 21.13 0.89
C VAL A 165 5.38 22.43 1.66
N GLU A 166 4.45 23.32 1.31
CA GLU A 166 4.30 24.61 1.97
C GLU A 166 3.97 24.45 3.47
N LYS A 167 3.03 23.54 3.78
CA LYS A 167 2.68 23.25 5.18
C LYS A 167 3.83 22.60 5.93
N MET A 168 4.55 21.66 5.29
CA MET A 168 5.73 21.05 5.89
C MET A 168 6.77 22.10 6.23
N CYS A 169 7.12 22.99 5.30
CA CYS A 169 8.08 24.07 5.52
C CYS A 169 7.61 25.03 6.61
N LEU A 170 6.33 25.43 6.58
CA LEU A 170 5.79 26.36 7.58
C LEU A 170 5.80 25.75 8.99
N SER A 171 5.38 24.49 9.12
CA SER A 171 5.39 23.79 10.40
C SER A 171 6.81 23.67 10.95
N THR A 172 7.76 23.25 10.12
CA THR A 172 9.17 23.13 10.51
C THR A 172 9.75 24.48 10.93
N TYR A 173 9.48 25.53 10.16
CA TYR A 173 9.91 26.89 10.49
C TYR A 173 9.31 27.38 11.82
N THR A 174 8.05 27.07 12.07
CA THR A 174 7.37 27.44 13.32
C THR A 174 8.02 26.78 14.53
N GLU A 175 8.37 25.50 14.43
CA GLU A 175 9.06 24.79 15.51
C GLU A 175 10.47 25.36 15.75
N TYR A 176 11.23 25.66 14.69
CA TYR A 176 12.54 26.32 14.86
C TYR A 176 12.43 27.68 15.55
N LYS A 177 11.42 28.48 15.20
CA LYS A 177 11.21 29.78 15.89
C LYS A 177 10.97 29.62 17.38
N LYS A 178 10.27 28.60 17.83
CA LYS A 178 10.04 28.34 19.27
C LYS A 178 11.34 28.02 20.04
N LEU A 179 12.35 27.48 19.35
CA LEU A 179 13.63 27.12 19.97
C LEU A 179 14.62 28.28 20.04
N ILE A 180 14.39 29.35 19.28
CA ILE A 180 15.30 30.51 19.19
C ILE A 180 14.83 31.68 20.08
N ASN A 181 13.53 31.68 20.44
CA ASN A 181 12.95 32.63 21.41
C ASN A 181 12.85 32.00 22.80
#